data_2a797c46ba1136af168fbea96ed159cd
#
_entry.id   2a797c46ba1136af168fbea96ed159cd
#
_cell.length_a   1.000
_cell.length_b   1.000
_cell.length_c   1.000
_cell.angle_alpha   90.00
_cell.angle_beta   90.00
_cell.angle_gamma   90.00
#
_symmetry.space_group_name_H-M   'P 1'
#
loop_
_entity.id
_entity.type
_entity.pdbx_description
1 polymer ?
#
loop_
_entity_poly.entity_id
_entity_poly.type
_entity_poly.pdbx_seq_one_letter_code
_entity_poly.pdbx_strand_id
1 'polypeptide(L)'
;MDKNITIGLDVGNYDTKTQNTDTPSGFSVYNELPYGTSTYILWNGKYYIPSEHRFSYVKDKTENENAFILSLFGISAEILNEAKRVNNIKENALKKDEKKNSVIGIQGEIATVNSVNLGIGLPPTHCSILGKKTVEYYEENFKDGISYIYNGYQFSYGLNFVKYYPQDFAAVLTYAPQDREDSAISFPTYYAVDIGGWTVDVVTIINNRVTMEMCDSKPLGILAMYDKIIRDVELSCGKRLDTIEVECILQGRKTLLKDDVKKEVKRGAEEWYKKIMNELRQFGVDLESSPVIFMGGGSLVFKDFIEHDPDIVKYEFIDNPHANAKGYEILVNKEIKKA
;
A
#
# COMPACT_ATOMS: atom_id res chain seq x y z
N MET A 1 -31.22 8.01 4.26
CA MET A 1 -30.13 7.93 5.25
C MET A 1 -28.87 8.37 4.54
N ASP A 2 -28.25 9.43 5.03
CA ASP A 2 -26.97 9.89 4.47
C ASP A 2 -25.93 8.82 4.67
N LYS A 3 -25.47 8.20 3.59
CA LYS A 3 -24.50 7.12 3.65
C LYS A 3 -23.10 7.70 3.60
N ASN A 4 -22.44 7.74 4.73
CA ASN A 4 -21.00 8.01 4.81
C ASN A 4 -20.25 6.68 4.72
N ILE A 5 -19.23 6.63 3.90
CA ILE A 5 -18.32 5.48 3.80
C ILE A 5 -16.97 5.83 4.42
N THR A 6 -16.42 4.92 5.20
CA THR A 6 -15.06 5.06 5.74
C THR A 6 -14.07 4.29 4.88
N ILE A 7 -13.00 4.97 4.48
CA ILE A 7 -11.97 4.43 3.60
C ILE A 7 -10.60 4.69 4.23
N GLY A 8 -9.86 3.63 4.47
CA GLY A 8 -8.45 3.70 4.74
C GLY A 8 -7.69 3.79 3.41
N LEU A 9 -6.79 4.75 3.30
CA LEU A 9 -6.09 5.08 2.07
C LEU A 9 -4.58 5.09 2.30
N ASP A 10 -3.92 4.11 1.74
CA ASP A 10 -2.47 3.99 1.73
C ASP A 10 -1.95 4.38 0.33
N VAL A 11 -1.61 5.66 0.18
CA VAL A 11 -1.05 6.17 -1.08
C VAL A 11 0.45 5.85 -1.09
N GLY A 12 0.80 4.61 -1.40
CA GLY A 12 2.19 4.15 -1.50
C GLY A 12 2.91 4.74 -2.73
N ASN A 13 4.23 4.55 -2.80
CA ASN A 13 5.00 4.94 -4.00
C ASN A 13 4.95 3.85 -5.08
N TYR A 14 4.66 2.61 -4.71
CA TYR A 14 4.52 1.50 -5.65
C TYR A 14 3.06 1.28 -6.05
N ASP A 15 2.17 1.09 -5.06
CA ASP A 15 0.73 1.01 -5.26
C ASP A 15 -0.01 1.89 -4.26
N THR A 16 -1.15 2.42 -4.68
CA THR A 16 -2.16 3.04 -3.84
C THR A 16 -3.16 1.99 -3.43
N LYS A 17 -3.31 1.77 -2.13
CA LYS A 17 -4.15 0.71 -1.57
C LYS A 17 -5.26 1.26 -0.70
N THR A 18 -6.38 0.59 -0.75
CA THR A 18 -7.47 0.76 0.21
C THR A 18 -7.67 -0.55 0.98
N GLN A 19 -8.71 -0.66 1.80
CA GLN A 19 -8.98 -1.89 2.54
C GLN A 19 -9.25 -3.12 1.65
N ASN A 20 -9.65 -2.94 0.37
CA ASN A 20 -10.01 -4.05 -0.51
C ASN A 20 -9.49 -3.91 -1.95
N THR A 21 -8.88 -2.78 -2.31
CA THR A 21 -8.44 -2.53 -3.68
C THR A 21 -7.02 -1.99 -3.73
N ASP A 22 -6.35 -2.23 -4.83
CA ASP A 22 -5.05 -1.66 -5.17
C ASP A 22 -5.08 -1.06 -6.58
N THR A 23 -4.26 -0.05 -6.76
CA THR A 23 -4.05 0.63 -8.05
C THR A 23 -2.59 1.02 -8.14
N PRO A 24 -1.93 0.81 -9.30
CA PRO A 24 -0.57 1.30 -9.50
C PRO A 24 -0.43 2.78 -9.17
N SER A 25 0.61 3.17 -8.43
CA SER A 25 0.88 4.58 -8.11
C SER A 25 1.51 5.31 -9.29
N GLY A 26 0.80 5.29 -10.41
CA GLY A 26 1.13 5.97 -11.65
C GLY A 26 -0.08 6.07 -12.56
N PHE A 27 -0.14 7.13 -13.34
CA PHE A 27 -1.17 7.31 -14.37
C PHE A 27 -0.63 8.14 -15.53
N SER A 28 -1.28 8.00 -16.69
CA SER A 28 -1.09 8.85 -17.86
C SER A 28 -2.31 9.74 -18.05
N VAL A 29 -2.10 10.94 -18.60
CA VAL A 29 -3.15 11.94 -18.80
C VAL A 29 -3.40 12.14 -20.28
N TYR A 30 -4.68 12.14 -20.68
CA TYR A 30 -5.12 12.30 -22.08
C TYR A 30 -6.26 13.32 -22.17
N ASN A 31 -6.38 13.98 -23.32
CA ASN A 31 -7.52 14.87 -23.62
C ASN A 31 -8.74 14.10 -24.14
N GLU A 32 -8.51 12.90 -24.69
CA GLU A 32 -9.56 12.02 -25.22
C GLU A 32 -9.33 10.60 -24.69
N LEU A 33 -10.42 9.83 -24.51
CA LEU A 33 -10.31 8.46 -24.01
C LEU A 33 -9.66 7.55 -25.04
N PRO A 34 -8.48 6.96 -24.78
CA PRO A 34 -7.85 6.01 -25.70
C PRO A 34 -8.71 4.77 -25.91
N TYR A 35 -8.71 4.25 -27.14
CA TYR A 35 -9.47 3.06 -27.48
C TYR A 35 -9.04 1.84 -26.64
N GLY A 36 -10.04 1.08 -26.20
CA GLY A 36 -9.82 -0.13 -25.39
C GLY A 36 -9.55 0.11 -23.89
N THR A 37 -9.61 1.37 -23.43
CA THR A 37 -9.45 1.69 -22.02
C THR A 37 -10.68 1.31 -21.22
N SER A 38 -10.50 0.52 -20.17
CA SER A 38 -11.57 0.07 -19.26
C SER A 38 -11.55 0.77 -17.90
N THR A 39 -10.38 1.27 -17.48
CA THR A 39 -10.22 1.94 -16.17
C THR A 39 -9.71 3.35 -16.36
N TYR A 40 -10.51 4.34 -15.97
CA TYR A 40 -10.15 5.74 -16.08
C TYR A 40 -10.93 6.63 -15.12
N ILE A 41 -10.37 7.79 -14.82
CA ILE A 41 -11.08 8.93 -14.24
C ILE A 41 -11.17 10.02 -15.30
N LEU A 42 -12.36 10.57 -15.53
CA LEU A 42 -12.55 11.83 -16.26
C LEU A 42 -12.84 12.93 -15.24
N TRP A 43 -11.89 13.84 -15.07
CA TRP A 43 -11.98 14.96 -14.16
C TRP A 43 -11.37 16.22 -14.79
N ASN A 44 -12.03 17.35 -14.62
CA ASN A 44 -11.62 18.63 -15.22
C ASN A 44 -11.31 18.55 -16.73
N GLY A 45 -12.09 17.75 -17.47
CA GLY A 45 -11.94 17.59 -18.93
C GLY A 45 -10.74 16.73 -19.35
N LYS A 46 -10.07 16.06 -18.44
CA LYS A 46 -8.92 15.17 -18.71
C LYS A 46 -9.21 13.75 -18.27
N TYR A 47 -8.70 12.79 -19.05
CA TYR A 47 -8.75 11.38 -18.73
C TYR A 47 -7.45 10.96 -18.04
N TYR A 48 -7.56 10.45 -16.83
CA TYR A 48 -6.48 9.86 -16.07
C TYR A 48 -6.61 8.34 -16.15
N ILE A 49 -5.56 7.66 -16.59
CA ILE A 49 -5.57 6.21 -16.82
C ILE A 49 -4.45 5.58 -16.02
N PRO A 50 -4.73 4.59 -15.12
CA PRO A 50 -3.69 3.90 -14.36
C PRO A 50 -2.60 3.35 -15.28
N SER A 51 -1.37 3.46 -14.86
CA SER A 51 -0.19 3.04 -15.60
C SER A 51 0.72 2.18 -14.74
N GLU A 52 1.27 1.12 -15.32
CA GLU A 52 2.34 0.33 -14.69
C GLU A 52 3.64 1.12 -14.51
N HIS A 53 3.77 2.25 -15.21
CA HIS A 53 4.88 3.18 -15.00
C HIS A 53 4.58 4.04 -13.77
N ARG A 54 5.17 3.67 -12.62
CA ARG A 54 4.99 4.34 -11.34
C ARG A 54 5.68 5.70 -11.33
N PHE A 55 5.12 6.64 -10.58
CA PHE A 55 5.79 7.91 -10.32
C PHE A 55 7.08 7.69 -9.52
N SER A 56 8.05 8.59 -9.71
CA SER A 56 9.25 8.60 -8.89
C SER A 56 8.90 8.85 -7.41
N TYR A 57 9.74 8.36 -6.52
CA TYR A 57 9.59 8.60 -5.09
C TYR A 57 9.47 10.09 -4.78
N VAL A 58 8.42 10.46 -4.05
CA VAL A 58 8.18 11.81 -3.55
C VAL A 58 7.95 11.73 -2.03
N LYS A 59 8.75 12.47 -1.27
CA LYS A 59 8.64 12.50 0.19
C LYS A 59 7.35 13.20 0.63
N ASP A 60 7.07 14.36 0.06
CA ASP A 60 5.85 15.14 0.34
C ASP A 60 4.86 15.03 -0.81
N LYS A 61 3.90 14.16 -0.64
CA LYS A 61 2.86 13.88 -1.66
C LYS A 61 1.84 15.00 -1.82
N THR A 62 1.89 16.04 -1.00
CA THR A 62 1.00 17.20 -1.08
C THR A 62 1.52 18.30 -1.99
N GLU A 63 2.71 18.12 -2.59
CA GLU A 63 3.32 19.13 -3.49
C GLU A 63 2.67 19.18 -4.88
N ASN A 64 1.89 18.17 -5.25
CA ASN A 64 1.20 18.11 -6.53
C ASN A 64 -0.14 17.34 -6.40
N GLU A 65 -0.93 17.34 -7.48
CA GLU A 65 -2.24 16.67 -7.50
C GLU A 65 -2.18 15.14 -7.66
N ASN A 66 -1.00 14.55 -7.88
CA ASN A 66 -0.89 13.12 -8.18
C ASN A 66 -1.46 12.24 -7.07
N ALA A 67 -1.13 12.54 -5.81
CA ALA A 67 -1.64 11.79 -4.68
C ALA A 67 -3.17 11.88 -4.57
N PHE A 68 -3.75 13.05 -4.90
CA PHE A 68 -5.18 13.23 -4.91
C PHE A 68 -5.86 12.39 -6.00
N ILE A 69 -5.35 12.44 -7.24
CA ILE A 69 -5.86 11.61 -8.34
C ILE A 69 -5.76 10.12 -8.02
N LEU A 70 -4.64 9.67 -7.47
CA LEU A 70 -4.47 8.28 -7.02
C LEU A 70 -5.49 7.92 -5.94
N SER A 71 -5.77 8.84 -5.02
CA SER A 71 -6.79 8.66 -3.99
C SER A 71 -8.19 8.51 -4.59
N LEU A 72 -8.52 9.28 -5.64
CA LEU A 72 -9.81 9.15 -6.32
C LEU A 72 -10.00 7.76 -6.96
N PHE A 73 -8.94 7.14 -7.51
CA PHE A 73 -9.01 5.76 -7.98
C PHE A 73 -9.38 4.80 -6.84
N GLY A 74 -8.68 4.86 -5.73
CA GLY A 74 -8.93 4.02 -4.56
C GLY A 74 -10.33 4.23 -3.98
N ILE A 75 -10.73 5.49 -3.77
CA ILE A 75 -12.06 5.84 -3.24
C ILE A 75 -13.18 5.33 -4.17
N SER A 76 -13.04 5.55 -5.49
CA SER A 76 -14.03 5.08 -6.46
C SER A 76 -14.18 3.57 -6.45
N ALA A 77 -13.07 2.85 -6.41
CA ALA A 77 -13.07 1.39 -6.38
C ALA A 77 -13.75 0.86 -5.11
N GLU A 78 -13.49 1.47 -3.94
CA GLU A 78 -14.15 1.08 -2.69
C GLU A 78 -15.65 1.37 -2.70
N ILE A 79 -16.07 2.53 -3.18
CA ILE A 79 -17.49 2.87 -3.31
C ILE A 79 -18.20 1.87 -4.22
N LEU A 80 -17.59 1.50 -5.35
CA LEU A 80 -18.17 0.48 -6.25
C LEU A 80 -18.21 -0.91 -5.61
N ASN A 81 -17.18 -1.29 -4.86
CA ASN A 81 -17.15 -2.57 -4.15
C ASN A 81 -18.27 -2.64 -3.10
N GLU A 82 -18.46 -1.57 -2.34
CA GLU A 82 -19.54 -1.49 -1.36
C GLU A 82 -20.92 -1.52 -2.04
N ALA A 83 -21.09 -0.81 -3.16
CA ALA A 83 -22.32 -0.83 -3.93
C ALA A 83 -22.62 -2.23 -4.49
N LYS A 84 -21.63 -2.94 -4.99
CA LYS A 84 -21.76 -4.34 -5.44
C LYS A 84 -22.18 -5.27 -4.28
N ARG A 85 -21.55 -5.09 -3.12
CA ARG A 85 -21.85 -5.89 -1.92
C ARG A 85 -23.27 -5.69 -1.43
N VAL A 86 -23.75 -4.44 -1.41
CA VAL A 86 -25.10 -4.12 -0.90
C VAL A 86 -26.21 -4.48 -1.89
N ASN A 87 -25.98 -4.24 -3.18
CA ASN A 87 -27.04 -4.37 -4.20
C ASN A 87 -26.99 -5.66 -4.99
N ASN A 88 -26.04 -6.59 -4.71
CA ASN A 88 -25.89 -7.86 -5.45
C ASN A 88 -25.83 -7.63 -6.98
N ILE A 89 -25.16 -6.56 -7.44
CA ILE A 89 -25.03 -6.21 -8.84
C ILE A 89 -24.25 -7.32 -9.55
N LYS A 90 -24.94 -8.17 -10.31
CA LYS A 90 -24.32 -9.24 -11.10
C LYS A 90 -23.48 -8.60 -12.20
N GLU A 91 -22.23 -9.05 -12.37
CA GLU A 91 -21.30 -8.64 -13.45
C GLU A 91 -21.95 -8.63 -14.87
N ASN A 92 -23.00 -9.41 -15.06
CA ASN A 92 -23.72 -9.53 -16.33
C ASN A 92 -24.48 -8.26 -16.77
N ALA A 93 -24.75 -7.33 -15.88
CA ALA A 93 -25.35 -6.04 -16.24
C ALA A 93 -24.32 -5.09 -16.87
N LEU A 94 -23.05 -5.22 -16.49
CA LEU A 94 -21.95 -4.38 -17.00
C LEU A 94 -21.51 -4.78 -18.43
N LYS A 95 -21.70 -6.02 -18.84
CA LYS A 95 -21.27 -6.52 -20.17
C LYS A 95 -22.21 -6.22 -21.33
N LYS A 96 -23.41 -5.67 -21.09
CA LYS A 96 -24.40 -5.42 -22.16
C LYS A 96 -24.22 -4.11 -22.93
N ASP A 97 -23.44 -3.16 -22.42
CA ASP A 97 -23.36 -1.81 -22.99
C ASP A 97 -22.06 -1.47 -23.73
N GLU A 98 -21.18 -2.44 -23.99
CA GLU A 98 -19.93 -2.24 -24.77
C GLU A 98 -20.15 -1.82 -26.25
N LYS A 99 -21.39 -1.72 -26.73
CA LYS A 99 -21.71 -1.45 -28.15
C LYS A 99 -22.23 -0.04 -28.46
N LYS A 100 -22.31 0.86 -27.50
CA LYS A 100 -22.73 2.24 -27.78
C LYS A 100 -21.76 3.24 -27.19
N ASN A 101 -21.05 3.95 -28.06
CA ASN A 101 -20.35 5.21 -27.77
C ASN A 101 -21.36 6.30 -27.38
N SER A 102 -21.96 6.19 -26.22
CA SER A 102 -22.76 7.26 -25.63
C SER A 102 -22.50 7.23 -24.13
N VAL A 103 -22.29 8.40 -23.56
CA VAL A 103 -22.31 8.64 -22.11
C VAL A 103 -23.64 8.09 -21.59
N ILE A 104 -23.66 6.82 -21.19
CA ILE A 104 -24.82 6.21 -20.59
C ILE A 104 -24.70 6.46 -19.10
N GLY A 105 -25.46 7.45 -18.64
CA GLY A 105 -25.82 7.55 -17.25
C GLY A 105 -26.52 6.25 -16.87
N ILE A 106 -25.85 5.38 -16.14
CA ILE A 106 -26.50 4.20 -15.57
C ILE A 106 -27.45 4.73 -14.50
N GLN A 107 -28.73 4.81 -14.84
CA GLN A 107 -29.84 4.91 -13.89
C GLN A 107 -30.00 3.53 -13.21
N GLY A 108 -29.03 3.14 -12.43
CA GLY A 108 -29.15 2.14 -11.39
C GLY A 108 -28.69 2.83 -10.13
N GLU A 109 -29.46 2.76 -9.06
CA GLU A 109 -29.10 3.32 -7.76
C GLU A 109 -27.74 2.78 -7.32
N ILE A 110 -26.66 3.43 -7.79
CA ILE A 110 -25.40 3.37 -7.06
C ILE A 110 -25.74 3.94 -5.70
N ALA A 111 -25.52 3.18 -4.64
CA ALA A 111 -25.77 3.67 -3.29
C ALA A 111 -25.17 5.06 -3.17
N THR A 112 -26.04 6.08 -3.07
CA THR A 112 -25.63 7.48 -3.01
C THR A 112 -24.75 7.63 -1.79
N VAL A 113 -23.46 7.82 -2.01
CA VAL A 113 -22.49 8.17 -0.96
C VAL A 113 -22.52 9.69 -0.91
N ASN A 114 -22.94 10.27 0.20
CA ASN A 114 -23.00 11.71 0.37
C ASN A 114 -21.64 12.28 0.77
N SER A 115 -20.88 11.54 1.55
CA SER A 115 -19.54 11.93 1.96
C SER A 115 -18.66 10.73 2.31
N VAL A 116 -17.35 10.97 2.30
CA VAL A 116 -16.34 9.99 2.71
C VAL A 116 -15.66 10.40 4.01
N ASN A 117 -15.25 9.41 4.80
CA ASN A 117 -14.35 9.57 5.93
C ASN A 117 -13.01 8.93 5.53
N LEU A 118 -11.92 9.68 5.57
CA LEU A 118 -10.63 9.22 5.10
C LEU A 118 -9.62 9.03 6.25
N GLY A 119 -9.00 7.86 6.30
CA GLY A 119 -7.78 7.62 7.07
C GLY A 119 -6.59 7.54 6.14
N ILE A 120 -5.65 8.48 6.26
CA ILE A 120 -4.51 8.59 5.36
C ILE A 120 -3.24 8.06 6.04
N GLY A 121 -2.52 7.16 5.39
CA GLY A 121 -1.25 6.65 5.88
C GLY A 121 -0.08 7.60 5.66
N LEU A 122 0.73 7.78 6.69
CA LEU A 122 2.03 8.44 6.58
C LEU A 122 3.11 7.58 7.24
N PRO A 123 4.32 7.54 6.68
CA PRO A 123 5.46 6.97 7.40
C PRO A 123 5.56 7.62 8.79
N PRO A 124 5.84 6.85 9.86
CA PRO A 124 5.90 7.39 11.23
C PRO A 124 6.78 8.63 11.35
N THR A 125 7.96 8.62 10.72
CA THR A 125 8.90 9.75 10.70
C THR A 125 8.35 11.01 10.02
N HIS A 126 7.32 10.91 9.20
CA HIS A 126 6.68 12.02 8.52
C HIS A 126 5.46 12.58 9.26
N CYS A 127 4.88 11.82 10.20
CA CYS A 127 3.64 12.20 10.89
C CYS A 127 3.74 13.58 11.56
N SER A 128 4.83 13.87 12.26
CA SER A 128 5.03 15.16 12.95
C SER A 128 5.23 16.34 11.99
N ILE A 129 5.79 16.09 10.81
CA ILE A 129 6.18 17.14 9.86
C ILE A 129 5.07 17.39 8.82
N LEU A 130 4.51 16.32 8.27
CA LEU A 130 3.58 16.37 7.13
C LEU A 130 2.13 16.09 7.53
N GLY A 131 1.85 15.59 8.73
CA GLY A 131 0.52 15.15 9.12
C GLY A 131 -0.54 16.24 8.98
N LYS A 132 -0.30 17.44 9.53
CA LYS A 132 -1.23 18.57 9.42
C LYS A 132 -1.39 19.00 7.95
N LYS A 133 -0.29 19.14 7.21
CA LYS A 133 -0.30 19.51 5.79
C LYS A 133 -1.08 18.50 4.94
N THR A 134 -0.96 17.21 5.26
CA THR A 134 -1.73 16.16 4.56
C THR A 134 -3.24 16.32 4.80
N VAL A 135 -3.65 16.58 6.04
CA VAL A 135 -5.08 16.83 6.34
C VAL A 135 -5.58 18.05 5.56
N GLU A 136 -4.88 19.20 5.68
CA GLU A 136 -5.22 20.44 4.97
C GLU A 136 -5.28 20.25 3.44
N TYR A 137 -4.39 19.43 2.87
CA TYR A 137 -4.38 19.09 1.45
C TYR A 137 -5.67 18.39 1.01
N TYR A 138 -6.15 17.40 1.76
CA TYR A 138 -7.41 16.73 1.43
C TYR A 138 -8.61 17.64 1.70
N GLU A 139 -8.64 18.39 2.79
CA GLU A 139 -9.72 19.35 3.11
C GLU A 139 -9.88 20.39 1.99
N GLU A 140 -8.77 20.96 1.49
CA GLU A 140 -8.84 21.95 0.39
C GLU A 140 -9.29 21.33 -0.93
N ASN A 141 -8.81 20.14 -1.29
CA ASN A 141 -9.23 19.46 -2.52
C ASN A 141 -10.71 19.02 -2.51
N PHE A 142 -11.31 18.85 -1.33
CA PHE A 142 -12.71 18.49 -1.13
C PHE A 142 -13.60 19.65 -0.69
N LYS A 143 -13.08 20.86 -0.58
CA LYS A 143 -13.74 22.03 0.01
C LYS A 143 -15.17 22.28 -0.50
N ASP A 144 -15.38 22.17 -1.80
CA ASP A 144 -16.68 22.38 -2.44
C ASP A 144 -17.34 21.04 -2.85
N GLY A 145 -16.87 19.93 -2.29
CA GLY A 145 -17.18 18.59 -2.77
C GLY A 145 -16.45 18.28 -4.06
N ILE A 146 -16.59 17.07 -4.55
CA ILE A 146 -15.95 16.63 -5.79
C ILE A 146 -16.96 15.95 -6.71
N SER A 147 -16.80 16.17 -8.03
CA SER A 147 -17.59 15.50 -9.05
C SER A 147 -16.69 15.09 -10.22
N TYR A 148 -16.75 13.81 -10.60
CA TYR A 148 -15.97 13.22 -11.69
C TYR A 148 -16.64 11.95 -12.22
N ILE A 149 -16.12 11.40 -13.32
CA ILE A 149 -16.55 10.11 -13.85
C ILE A 149 -15.45 9.08 -13.62
N TYR A 150 -15.79 7.93 -13.05
CA TYR A 150 -14.92 6.76 -12.94
C TYR A 150 -15.55 5.58 -13.70
N ASN A 151 -14.87 5.09 -14.75
CA ASN A 151 -15.33 3.96 -15.57
C ASN A 151 -16.78 4.12 -16.09
N GLY A 152 -17.17 5.33 -16.47
CA GLY A 152 -18.52 5.64 -16.94
C GLY A 152 -19.55 5.93 -15.85
N TYR A 153 -19.21 5.76 -14.57
CA TYR A 153 -20.08 6.09 -13.44
C TYR A 153 -19.82 7.53 -12.95
N GLN A 154 -20.89 8.29 -12.74
CA GLN A 154 -20.81 9.62 -12.12
C GLN A 154 -20.65 9.49 -10.61
N PHE A 155 -19.60 10.09 -10.08
CA PHE A 155 -19.34 10.24 -8.65
C PHE A 155 -19.53 11.70 -8.24
N SER A 156 -20.23 11.94 -7.14
CA SER A 156 -20.37 13.25 -6.52
C SER A 156 -20.54 13.07 -5.01
N TYR A 157 -19.57 13.57 -4.23
CA TYR A 157 -19.59 13.44 -2.77
C TYR A 157 -18.69 14.50 -2.12
N GLY A 158 -18.87 14.69 -0.80
CA GLY A 158 -18.03 15.56 0.01
C GLY A 158 -17.09 14.78 0.94
N LEU A 159 -16.26 15.51 1.68
CA LEU A 159 -15.45 15.00 2.77
C LEU A 159 -16.15 15.31 4.10
N ASN A 160 -16.37 14.27 4.93
CA ASN A 160 -16.92 14.45 6.27
C ASN A 160 -15.85 14.44 7.34
N PHE A 161 -14.83 13.60 7.17
CA PHE A 161 -13.73 13.46 8.11
C PHE A 161 -12.45 13.06 7.39
N VAL A 162 -11.32 13.61 7.82
CA VAL A 162 -9.99 13.17 7.38
C VAL A 162 -8.99 13.24 8.53
N LYS A 163 -8.18 12.20 8.67
CA LYS A 163 -7.09 12.15 9.64
C LYS A 163 -5.95 11.29 9.11
N TYR A 164 -4.72 11.67 9.46
CA TYR A 164 -3.55 10.85 9.17
C TYR A 164 -3.25 9.86 10.30
N TYR A 165 -2.63 8.74 9.94
CA TYR A 165 -2.20 7.70 10.88
C TYR A 165 -0.82 7.20 10.51
N PRO A 166 0.00 6.78 11.48
CA PRO A 166 1.28 6.15 11.19
C PRO A 166 1.06 4.79 10.50
N GLN A 167 1.75 4.58 9.39
CA GLN A 167 1.85 3.30 8.71
C GLN A 167 2.39 2.24 9.69
N ASP A 168 2.32 0.98 9.34
CA ASP A 168 2.83 -0.18 10.05
C ASP A 168 2.18 -0.43 11.42
N PHE A 169 2.08 0.58 12.28
CA PHE A 169 1.26 0.48 13.50
C PHE A 169 -0.21 0.24 13.18
N ALA A 170 -0.75 0.91 12.18
CA ALA A 170 -2.12 0.67 11.74
C ALA A 170 -2.31 -0.77 11.24
N ALA A 171 -1.32 -1.32 10.52
CA ALA A 171 -1.32 -2.72 10.09
C ALA A 171 -1.34 -3.68 11.29
N VAL A 172 -0.56 -3.42 12.33
CA VAL A 172 -0.55 -4.22 13.56
C VAL A 172 -1.91 -4.29 14.23
N LEU A 173 -2.75 -3.24 14.14
CA LEU A 173 -4.10 -3.26 14.68
C LEU A 173 -5.04 -4.26 13.98
N THR A 174 -4.70 -4.68 12.77
CA THR A 174 -5.45 -5.69 12.02
C THR A 174 -4.94 -7.10 12.29
N TYR A 175 -3.81 -7.22 12.96
CA TYR A 175 -3.20 -8.49 13.25
C TYR A 175 -4.03 -9.27 14.27
N ALA A 176 -4.42 -10.47 13.90
CA ALA A 176 -5.18 -11.40 14.73
C ALA A 176 -4.41 -12.72 14.84
N PRO A 177 -3.49 -12.84 15.79
CA PRO A 177 -2.71 -14.04 15.99
C PRO A 177 -3.59 -15.23 16.36
N GLN A 178 -3.18 -16.44 16.00
CA GLN A 178 -3.87 -17.69 16.37
C GLN A 178 -3.88 -17.90 17.88
N ASP A 179 -2.75 -17.60 18.53
CA ASP A 179 -2.60 -17.57 19.98
C ASP A 179 -2.21 -16.17 20.44
N ARG A 180 -3.09 -15.52 21.19
CA ARG A 180 -2.85 -14.16 21.71
C ARG A 180 -1.86 -14.12 22.84
N GLU A 181 -1.78 -15.19 23.66
CA GLU A 181 -0.90 -15.21 24.82
C GLU A 181 0.56 -15.39 24.41
N ASP A 182 0.81 -16.13 23.33
CA ASP A 182 2.15 -16.33 22.77
C ASP A 182 2.41 -15.52 21.50
N SER A 183 1.72 -14.41 21.26
CA SER A 183 1.97 -13.57 20.09
C SER A 183 2.88 -12.38 20.42
N ALA A 184 3.49 -11.78 19.40
CA ALA A 184 4.34 -10.60 19.53
C ALA A 184 3.65 -9.46 20.29
N ILE A 185 2.35 -9.25 20.05
CA ILE A 185 1.56 -8.19 20.67
C ILE A 185 1.28 -8.39 22.18
N SER A 186 1.61 -9.57 22.73
CA SER A 186 1.50 -9.84 24.18
C SER A 186 2.71 -9.34 24.97
N PHE A 187 3.81 -9.04 24.29
CA PHE A 187 5.04 -8.56 24.92
C PHE A 187 5.00 -7.06 25.18
N PRO A 188 5.65 -6.57 26.25
CA PRO A 188 5.69 -5.13 26.57
C PRO A 188 6.35 -4.30 25.47
N THR A 189 7.36 -4.84 24.80
CA THR A 189 8.06 -4.22 23.67
C THR A 189 8.11 -5.19 22.51
N TYR A 190 7.76 -4.73 21.34
CA TYR A 190 7.90 -5.43 20.08
C TYR A 190 8.10 -4.45 18.94
N TYR A 191 8.56 -4.94 17.81
CA TYR A 191 8.83 -4.12 16.63
C TYR A 191 7.93 -4.54 15.48
N ALA A 192 7.51 -3.57 14.67
CA ALA A 192 6.93 -3.81 13.37
C ALA A 192 7.94 -3.36 12.31
N VAL A 193 8.26 -4.24 11.38
CA VAL A 193 9.23 -4.00 10.30
C VAL A 193 8.53 -4.22 8.96
N ASP A 194 8.32 -3.12 8.22
CA ASP A 194 7.81 -3.18 6.84
C ASP A 194 8.98 -3.19 5.86
N ILE A 195 9.14 -4.29 5.15
CA ILE A 195 10.10 -4.38 4.04
C ILE A 195 9.32 -4.12 2.75
N GLY A 196 9.28 -2.86 2.36
CA GLY A 196 8.59 -2.38 1.18
C GLY A 196 9.41 -2.45 -0.11
N GLY A 197 8.84 -1.90 -1.17
CA GLY A 197 9.54 -1.78 -2.47
C GLY A 197 10.72 -0.81 -2.40
N TRP A 198 10.55 0.36 -1.78
CA TRP A 198 11.54 1.44 -1.72
C TRP A 198 12.25 1.53 -0.39
N THR A 199 11.55 1.30 0.70
CA THR A 199 12.05 1.51 2.06
C THR A 199 11.91 0.23 2.90
N VAL A 200 12.69 0.21 3.98
CA VAL A 200 12.46 -0.61 5.16
C VAL A 200 12.09 0.34 6.27
N ASP A 201 10.90 0.19 6.80
CA ASP A 201 10.36 1.04 7.85
C ASP A 201 10.30 0.24 9.16
N VAL A 202 10.65 0.91 10.27
CA VAL A 202 10.68 0.31 11.61
C VAL A 202 9.82 1.12 12.55
N VAL A 203 8.91 0.44 13.22
CA VAL A 203 8.06 1.01 14.27
C VAL A 203 8.30 0.29 15.58
N THR A 204 8.73 1.03 16.58
CA THR A 204 8.86 0.51 17.95
C THR A 204 7.55 0.70 18.71
N ILE A 205 7.04 -0.39 19.28
CA ILE A 205 5.78 -0.40 20.02
C ILE A 205 6.08 -0.83 21.46
N ILE A 206 5.75 0.07 22.41
CA ILE A 206 5.91 -0.17 23.85
C ILE A 206 4.55 -0.05 24.52
N ASN A 207 4.14 -1.10 25.23
CA ASN A 207 2.84 -1.19 25.90
C ASN A 207 1.67 -0.85 24.93
N ASN A 208 1.73 -1.41 23.72
CA ASN A 208 0.76 -1.19 22.64
C ASN A 208 0.63 0.28 22.19
N ARG A 209 1.69 1.07 22.32
CA ARG A 209 1.76 2.46 21.84
C ARG A 209 3.01 2.65 20.99
N VAL A 210 2.86 3.40 19.90
CA VAL A 210 3.99 3.79 19.06
C VAL A 210 4.88 4.76 19.81
N THR A 211 6.18 4.50 19.80
CA THR A 211 7.21 5.41 20.29
C THR A 211 7.84 6.08 19.08
N MET A 212 7.32 7.27 18.71
CA MET A 212 7.65 7.96 17.45
C MET A 212 9.14 8.28 17.32
N GLU A 213 9.82 8.58 18.43
CA GLU A 213 11.26 8.87 18.48
C GLU A 213 12.11 7.61 18.19
N MET A 214 11.50 6.45 18.28
CA MET A 214 12.09 5.13 18.00
C MET A 214 11.49 4.50 16.74
N CYS A 215 11.19 5.31 15.73
CA CYS A 215 10.79 4.88 14.40
C CYS A 215 11.81 5.38 13.37
N ASP A 216 12.10 4.59 12.36
CA ASP A 216 13.03 4.97 11.27
C ASP A 216 12.56 4.43 9.93
N SER A 217 13.13 4.98 8.86
CA SER A 217 12.88 4.58 7.48
C SER A 217 14.19 4.61 6.71
N LYS A 218 14.56 3.51 6.08
CA LYS A 218 15.80 3.35 5.30
C LYS A 218 15.49 3.04 3.84
N PRO A 219 16.26 3.58 2.88
CA PRO A 219 16.08 3.27 1.45
C PRO A 219 16.69 1.89 1.10
N LEU A 220 16.21 0.84 1.73
CA LEU A 220 16.68 -0.54 1.61
C LEU A 220 15.59 -1.48 1.09
N GLY A 221 14.56 -0.95 0.43
CA GLY A 221 13.50 -1.75 -0.15
C GLY A 221 13.99 -2.71 -1.25
N ILE A 222 13.14 -3.67 -1.60
CA ILE A 222 13.51 -4.79 -2.49
C ILE A 222 13.81 -4.36 -3.93
N LEU A 223 13.30 -3.22 -4.41
CA LEU A 223 13.57 -2.75 -5.76
C LEU A 223 15.06 -2.44 -5.96
N ALA A 224 15.69 -1.79 -4.99
CA ALA A 224 17.14 -1.51 -5.03
C ALA A 224 17.97 -2.81 -4.96
N MET A 225 17.47 -3.81 -4.24
CA MET A 225 18.07 -5.16 -4.24
C MET A 225 17.99 -5.79 -5.62
N TYR A 226 16.82 -5.79 -6.25
CA TYR A 226 16.66 -6.37 -7.59
C TYR A 226 17.58 -5.71 -8.61
N ASP A 227 17.64 -4.38 -8.62
CA ASP A 227 18.55 -3.64 -9.49
C ASP A 227 20.02 -4.01 -9.28
N LYS A 228 20.43 -4.21 -8.02
CA LYS A 228 21.79 -4.66 -7.69
C LYS A 228 22.03 -6.08 -8.19
N ILE A 229 21.13 -7.02 -7.90
CA ILE A 229 21.24 -8.43 -8.29
C ILE A 229 21.32 -8.56 -9.82
N ILE A 230 20.46 -7.85 -10.56
CA ILE A 230 20.44 -7.87 -12.03
C ILE A 230 21.81 -7.45 -12.59
N ARG A 231 22.38 -6.36 -12.06
CA ARG A 231 23.72 -5.90 -12.46
C ARG A 231 24.82 -6.89 -12.11
N ASP A 232 24.80 -7.45 -10.90
CA ASP A 232 25.82 -8.39 -10.44
C ASP A 232 25.82 -9.68 -11.28
N VAL A 233 24.63 -10.21 -11.59
CA VAL A 233 24.47 -11.39 -12.46
C VAL A 233 24.93 -11.08 -13.89
N GLU A 234 24.62 -9.91 -14.43
CA GLU A 234 25.08 -9.52 -15.77
C GLU A 234 26.60 -9.47 -15.82
N LEU A 235 27.25 -8.94 -14.79
CA LEU A 235 28.71 -8.84 -14.71
C LEU A 235 29.39 -10.18 -14.48
N SER A 236 28.85 -11.05 -13.61
CA SER A 236 29.51 -12.30 -13.21
C SER A 236 29.17 -13.48 -14.12
N CYS A 237 27.93 -13.55 -14.60
CA CYS A 237 27.41 -14.67 -15.40
C CYS A 237 27.17 -14.33 -16.87
N GLY A 238 27.31 -13.06 -17.27
CA GLY A 238 27.03 -12.60 -18.64
C GLY A 238 25.56 -12.72 -19.06
N LYS A 239 24.64 -12.85 -18.09
CA LYS A 239 23.19 -13.00 -18.32
C LYS A 239 22.44 -11.83 -17.71
N ARG A 240 21.76 -11.06 -18.54
CA ARG A 240 20.83 -10.03 -18.05
C ARG A 240 19.50 -10.69 -17.67
N LEU A 241 19.06 -10.42 -16.45
CA LEU A 241 17.78 -10.85 -15.91
C LEU A 241 16.79 -9.68 -15.92
N ASP A 242 15.50 -10.01 -15.86
CA ASP A 242 14.46 -9.08 -15.43
C ASP A 242 14.06 -9.33 -13.95
N THR A 243 13.24 -8.45 -13.39
CA THR A 243 12.78 -8.54 -12.01
C THR A 243 11.97 -9.82 -11.76
N ILE A 244 11.17 -10.27 -12.72
CA ILE A 244 10.33 -11.46 -12.61
C ILE A 244 11.21 -12.71 -12.51
N GLU A 245 12.31 -12.79 -13.30
CA GLU A 245 13.26 -13.90 -13.25
C GLU A 245 13.95 -13.97 -11.88
N VAL A 246 14.33 -12.82 -11.30
CA VAL A 246 14.90 -12.74 -9.94
C VAL A 246 13.89 -13.22 -8.92
N GLU A 247 12.65 -12.73 -8.94
CA GLU A 247 11.58 -13.16 -8.04
C GLU A 247 11.29 -14.66 -8.14
N CYS A 248 11.24 -15.19 -9.37
CA CYS A 248 11.05 -16.64 -9.59
C CYS A 248 12.10 -17.48 -8.87
N ILE A 249 13.37 -17.05 -8.90
CA ILE A 249 14.47 -17.76 -8.22
C ILE A 249 14.30 -17.66 -6.70
N LEU A 250 14.06 -16.45 -6.18
CA LEU A 250 13.96 -16.23 -4.73
C LEU A 250 12.75 -16.92 -4.11
N GLN A 251 11.64 -17.02 -4.85
CA GLN A 251 10.44 -17.75 -4.43
C GLN A 251 10.51 -19.27 -4.69
N GLY A 252 11.64 -19.79 -5.16
CA GLY A 252 11.81 -21.22 -5.46
C GLY A 252 10.95 -21.73 -6.63
N ARG A 253 10.41 -20.82 -7.47
CA ARG A 253 9.63 -21.20 -8.65
C ARG A 253 10.53 -21.84 -9.73
N LYS A 254 9.95 -22.73 -10.55
CA LYS A 254 10.69 -23.38 -11.64
C LYS A 254 11.20 -22.36 -12.65
N THR A 255 12.50 -22.45 -12.97
CA THR A 255 13.16 -21.63 -14.00
C THR A 255 14.15 -22.48 -14.78
N LEU A 256 14.36 -22.15 -16.05
CA LEU A 256 15.36 -22.79 -16.92
C LEU A 256 16.75 -22.13 -16.82
N LEU A 257 16.92 -21.16 -15.93
CA LEU A 257 18.20 -20.49 -15.70
C LEU A 257 19.23 -21.45 -15.12
N LYS A 258 20.49 -21.24 -15.48
CA LYS A 258 21.62 -22.05 -15.02
C LYS A 258 21.81 -21.91 -13.51
N ASP A 259 22.44 -22.91 -12.90
CA ASP A 259 22.62 -22.96 -11.44
C ASP A 259 23.62 -21.89 -10.95
N ASP A 260 24.61 -21.48 -11.74
CA ASP A 260 25.50 -20.37 -11.44
C ASP A 260 24.73 -19.05 -11.30
N VAL A 261 23.78 -18.76 -12.22
CA VAL A 261 22.89 -17.59 -12.17
C VAL A 261 22.01 -17.65 -10.91
N LYS A 262 21.39 -18.81 -10.61
CA LYS A 262 20.55 -18.99 -9.41
C LYS A 262 21.34 -18.76 -8.12
N LYS A 263 22.58 -19.26 -8.04
CA LYS A 263 23.47 -19.07 -6.90
C LYS A 263 23.81 -17.60 -6.70
N GLU A 264 24.11 -16.90 -7.77
CA GLU A 264 24.45 -15.46 -7.72
C GLU A 264 23.25 -14.62 -7.25
N VAL A 265 22.02 -14.91 -7.76
CA VAL A 265 20.80 -14.26 -7.28
C VAL A 265 20.59 -14.48 -5.76
N LYS A 266 20.72 -15.73 -5.29
CA LYS A 266 20.55 -16.03 -3.87
C LYS A 266 21.62 -15.37 -3.01
N ARG A 267 22.89 -15.33 -3.48
CA ARG A 267 23.99 -14.63 -2.81
C ARG A 267 23.68 -13.14 -2.64
N GLY A 268 23.22 -12.49 -3.72
CA GLY A 268 22.86 -11.07 -3.69
C GLY A 268 21.69 -10.76 -2.74
N ALA A 269 20.71 -11.65 -2.68
CA ALA A 269 19.58 -11.50 -1.74
C ALA A 269 20.03 -11.71 -0.28
N GLU A 270 20.89 -12.70 -0.01
CA GLU A 270 21.47 -12.93 1.32
C GLU A 270 22.30 -11.74 1.81
N GLU A 271 23.13 -11.16 0.94
CA GLU A 271 23.89 -9.95 1.26
C GLU A 271 22.97 -8.77 1.60
N TRP A 272 21.87 -8.61 0.83
CA TRP A 272 20.90 -7.55 1.09
C TRP A 272 20.15 -7.76 2.41
N TYR A 273 19.72 -9.00 2.67
CA TYR A 273 19.11 -9.38 3.94
C TYR A 273 20.01 -9.03 5.13
N LYS A 274 21.28 -9.44 5.09
CA LYS A 274 22.27 -9.11 6.12
C LYS A 274 22.43 -7.60 6.32
N LYS A 275 22.37 -6.84 5.22
CA LYS A 275 22.40 -5.38 5.29
C LYS A 275 21.18 -4.82 6.02
N ILE A 276 19.99 -5.32 5.72
CA ILE A 276 18.75 -4.91 6.42
C ILE A 276 18.88 -5.24 7.92
N MET A 277 19.23 -6.47 8.28
CA MET A 277 19.37 -6.88 9.68
C MET A 277 20.40 -6.05 10.45
N ASN A 278 21.51 -5.69 9.81
CA ASN A 278 22.52 -4.82 10.42
C ASN A 278 21.98 -3.39 10.66
N GLU A 279 21.24 -2.83 9.71
CA GLU A 279 20.59 -1.51 9.91
C GLU A 279 19.55 -1.55 11.03
N LEU A 280 18.75 -2.63 11.13
CA LEU A 280 17.80 -2.80 12.24
C LEU A 280 18.52 -2.79 13.60
N ARG A 281 19.63 -3.53 13.73
CA ARG A 281 20.43 -3.54 14.97
C ARG A 281 21.06 -2.16 15.27
N GLN A 282 21.59 -1.48 14.27
CA GLN A 282 22.15 -0.13 14.45
C GLN A 282 21.11 0.87 14.90
N PHE A 283 19.87 0.68 14.44
CA PHE A 283 18.73 1.49 14.89
C PHE A 283 18.29 1.16 16.32
N GLY A 284 18.70 0.03 16.87
CA GLY A 284 18.38 -0.39 18.23
C GLY A 284 17.26 -1.42 18.33
N VAL A 285 16.92 -2.08 17.21
CA VAL A 285 16.00 -3.22 17.23
C VAL A 285 16.71 -4.40 17.93
N ASP A 286 16.17 -4.81 19.06
CA ASP A 286 16.66 -5.94 19.82
C ASP A 286 16.01 -7.23 19.30
N LEU A 287 16.66 -7.86 18.33
CA LEU A 287 16.19 -9.10 17.69
C LEU A 287 16.32 -10.31 18.62
N GLU A 288 17.24 -10.26 19.59
CA GLU A 288 17.58 -11.39 20.46
C GLU A 288 16.64 -11.52 21.68
N SER A 289 15.93 -10.45 22.06
CA SER A 289 15.06 -10.45 23.24
C SER A 289 13.67 -9.91 23.04
N SER A 290 13.36 -9.37 21.86
CA SER A 290 12.05 -8.79 21.56
C SER A 290 11.46 -9.36 20.27
N PRO A 291 10.14 -9.58 20.23
CA PRO A 291 9.46 -10.06 19.05
C PRO A 291 9.46 -9.02 17.92
N VAL A 292 9.46 -9.51 16.68
CA VAL A 292 9.35 -8.70 15.48
C VAL A 292 8.16 -9.18 14.63
N ILE A 293 7.31 -8.26 14.23
CA ILE A 293 6.25 -8.49 13.25
C ILE A 293 6.75 -7.96 11.89
N PHE A 294 7.02 -8.86 10.97
CA PHE A 294 7.42 -8.51 9.61
C PHE A 294 6.20 -8.34 8.71
N MET A 295 6.23 -7.31 7.87
CA MET A 295 5.19 -7.01 6.90
C MET A 295 5.78 -6.44 5.60
N GLY A 296 4.91 -6.19 4.62
CA GLY A 296 5.31 -5.73 3.29
C GLY A 296 5.74 -6.87 2.36
N GLY A 297 5.72 -6.58 1.06
CA GLY A 297 6.03 -7.57 0.02
C GLY A 297 7.46 -8.12 0.11
N GLY A 298 8.40 -7.30 0.57
CA GLY A 298 9.80 -7.72 0.75
C GLY A 298 9.98 -8.72 1.89
N SER A 299 9.15 -8.66 2.94
CA SER A 299 9.24 -9.64 4.02
C SER A 299 8.91 -11.05 3.53
N LEU A 300 8.04 -11.19 2.54
CA LEU A 300 7.74 -12.48 1.92
C LEU A 300 8.89 -12.98 1.03
N VAL A 301 9.63 -12.06 0.39
CA VAL A 301 10.85 -12.41 -0.36
C VAL A 301 11.94 -12.93 0.57
N PHE A 302 12.06 -12.36 1.77
CA PHE A 302 13.05 -12.76 2.77
C PHE A 302 12.52 -13.77 3.79
N LYS A 303 11.32 -14.30 3.60
CA LYS A 303 10.68 -15.18 4.59
C LYS A 303 11.57 -16.35 5.02
N ASP A 304 12.16 -17.05 4.06
CA ASP A 304 13.07 -18.19 4.32
C ASP A 304 14.32 -17.77 5.12
N PHE A 305 14.87 -16.58 4.87
CA PHE A 305 15.98 -16.04 5.64
C PHE A 305 15.56 -15.68 7.07
N ILE A 306 14.41 -15.04 7.25
CA ILE A 306 13.88 -14.65 8.57
C ILE A 306 13.59 -15.89 9.42
N GLU A 307 12.94 -16.91 8.83
CA GLU A 307 12.58 -18.15 9.52
C GLU A 307 13.77 -18.98 9.98
N HIS A 308 14.93 -18.80 9.35
CA HIS A 308 16.16 -19.53 9.68
C HIS A 308 17.25 -18.65 10.31
N ASP A 309 16.97 -17.40 10.62
CA ASP A 309 17.93 -16.51 11.28
C ASP A 309 17.99 -16.80 12.79
N PRO A 310 19.12 -17.32 13.30
CA PRO A 310 19.25 -17.69 14.71
C PRO A 310 19.26 -16.48 15.66
N ASP A 311 19.46 -15.28 15.14
CA ASP A 311 19.50 -14.05 15.93
C ASP A 311 18.08 -13.49 16.18
N ILE A 312 17.05 -14.04 15.55
CA ILE A 312 15.65 -13.59 15.74
C ILE A 312 14.95 -14.54 16.71
N VAL A 313 14.77 -14.09 17.95
CA VAL A 313 14.17 -14.92 19.01
C VAL A 313 12.70 -15.25 18.74
N LYS A 314 11.96 -14.31 18.16
CA LYS A 314 10.53 -14.48 17.82
C LYS A 314 10.15 -13.57 16.67
N TYR A 315 9.51 -14.16 15.68
CA TYR A 315 8.99 -13.43 14.52
C TYR A 315 7.54 -13.83 14.22
N GLU A 316 6.83 -12.91 13.61
CA GLU A 316 5.49 -13.12 13.07
C GLU A 316 5.37 -12.35 11.75
N PHE A 317 4.39 -12.73 10.90
CA PHE A 317 4.17 -12.08 9.61
C PHE A 317 2.75 -11.54 9.51
N ILE A 318 2.63 -10.33 8.98
CA ILE A 318 1.36 -9.81 8.46
C ILE A 318 1.40 -9.96 6.94
N ASP A 319 0.80 -11.06 6.45
CA ASP A 319 0.68 -11.36 5.03
C ASP A 319 -0.64 -10.82 4.47
N ASN A 320 -0.84 -9.52 4.61
CA ASN A 320 -2.00 -8.84 4.07
C ASN A 320 -1.57 -7.51 3.45
N PRO A 321 -1.53 -7.39 2.12
CA PRO A 321 -1.09 -6.16 1.45
C PRO A 321 -1.96 -4.94 1.75
N HIS A 322 -3.16 -5.15 2.29
CA HIS A 322 -4.11 -4.09 2.66
C HIS A 322 -4.14 -3.80 4.18
N ALA A 323 -3.22 -4.37 4.96
CA ALA A 323 -3.25 -4.25 6.42
C ALA A 323 -3.21 -2.80 6.90
N ASN A 324 -2.34 -1.97 6.34
CA ASN A 324 -2.28 -0.55 6.65
C ASN A 324 -3.63 0.15 6.41
N ALA A 325 -4.19 0.03 5.21
CA ALA A 325 -5.45 0.65 4.85
C ALA A 325 -6.64 0.16 5.73
N LYS A 326 -6.69 -1.13 6.04
CA LYS A 326 -7.67 -1.68 7.01
C LYS A 326 -7.49 -1.09 8.40
N GLY A 327 -6.25 -0.93 8.84
CA GLY A 327 -5.93 -0.30 10.11
C GLY A 327 -6.41 1.15 10.18
N TYR A 328 -6.23 1.92 9.11
CA TYR A 328 -6.74 3.30 9.05
C TYR A 328 -8.27 3.34 9.12
N GLU A 329 -8.96 2.46 8.39
CA GLU A 329 -10.43 2.33 8.50
C GLU A 329 -10.88 2.07 9.94
N ILE A 330 -10.23 1.13 10.64
CA ILE A 330 -10.52 0.82 12.05
C ILE A 330 -10.32 2.05 12.93
N LEU A 331 -9.21 2.79 12.73
CA LEU A 331 -8.89 3.97 13.53
C LEU A 331 -9.89 5.10 13.30
N VAL A 332 -10.24 5.40 12.04
CA VAL A 332 -11.26 6.40 11.69
C VAL A 332 -12.60 6.05 12.33
N ASN A 333 -13.06 4.80 12.19
CA ASN A 333 -14.32 4.34 12.77
C ASN A 333 -14.35 4.45 14.30
N LYS A 334 -13.19 4.28 14.97
CA LYS A 334 -13.08 4.50 16.43
C LYS A 334 -13.17 5.98 16.81
N GLU A 335 -12.59 6.87 16.01
CA GLU A 335 -12.67 8.33 16.24
C GLU A 335 -14.10 8.85 16.07
N ILE A 336 -14.76 8.50 14.95
CA ILE A 336 -16.13 8.93 14.66
C ILE A 336 -17.13 8.46 15.73
N LYS A 337 -16.93 7.25 16.30
CA LYS A 337 -17.79 6.74 17.38
C LYS A 337 -17.59 7.46 18.72
N LYS A 338 -16.49 8.18 18.90
CA LYS A 338 -16.19 8.92 20.13
C LYS A 338 -16.64 10.38 20.07
N ALA A 339 -16.83 10.92 18.85
CA ALA A 339 -17.32 12.27 18.59
C ALA A 339 -18.85 12.32 18.63
#